data_53c869d37316d65e79f887bdaa555f83
#
_entry.id   53c869d37316d65e79f887bdaa555f83
#
_cell.length_a   1.000
_cell.length_b   1.000
_cell.length_c   1.000
_cell.angle_alpha   90.00
_cell.angle_beta   90.00
_cell.angle_gamma   90.00
#
_symmetry.space_group_name_H-M   'P 1'
#
loop_
_entity.id
_entity.type
_entity.pdbx_description
1 polymer ?
#
loop_
_entity_poly.entity_id
_entity_poly.type
_entity_poly.pdbx_seq_one_letter_code
_entity_poly.pdbx_strand_id
1 'polypeptide(L)' 'MKRTFDVTGMTCAACSARVEKAASNVPGVATVSVNLLKNSMEVDFDGEAATLAAVSAAVEKAGYGAY' A
#
# COMPACT_ATOMS: atom_id res chain seq x y z
N MET A 1 -3.77 13.45 3.27
CA MET A 1 -4.60 13.07 2.10
C MET A 1 -4.69 11.56 2.01
N LYS A 2 -5.79 11.06 1.51
CA LYS A 2 -6.01 9.63 1.35
C LYS A 2 -6.02 9.24 -0.11
N ARG A 3 -5.43 8.10 -0.40
CA ARG A 3 -5.42 7.54 -1.75
C ARG A 3 -5.72 6.06 -1.67
N THR A 4 -6.57 5.57 -2.56
CA THR A 4 -6.88 4.15 -2.65
C THR A 4 -6.11 3.53 -3.81
N PHE A 5 -5.48 2.40 -3.54
CA PHE A 5 -4.74 1.63 -4.54
C PHE A 5 -5.41 0.27 -4.71
N ASP A 6 -5.48 -0.20 -5.94
CA ASP A 6 -5.82 -1.60 -6.19
C ASP A 6 -4.55 -2.42 -6.02
N VAL A 7 -4.63 -3.46 -5.19
CA VAL A 7 -3.48 -4.31 -4.89
C VAL A 7 -3.71 -5.69 -5.49
N THR A 8 -2.73 -6.17 -6.23
CA THR A 8 -2.77 -7.50 -6.84
C THR A 8 -1.82 -8.45 -6.12
N GLY A 9 -2.13 -9.74 -6.18
CA GLY A 9 -1.28 -10.77 -5.57
C GLY A 9 -1.61 -11.10 -4.12
N MET A 10 -2.54 -10.39 -3.49
CA MET A 10 -2.98 -10.71 -2.13
C MET A 10 -3.93 -11.89 -2.16
N THR A 11 -3.51 -13.00 -1.56
CA THR A 11 -4.33 -14.22 -1.53
C THR A 11 -4.68 -14.66 -0.11
N CYS A 12 -4.10 -14.03 0.90
CA CYS A 12 -4.35 -14.40 2.30
C CYS A 12 -4.06 -13.22 3.23
N ALA A 13 -4.44 -13.36 4.51
CA ALA A 13 -4.23 -12.33 5.52
C ALA A 13 -2.74 -11.99 5.72
N ALA A 14 -1.86 -12.97 5.61
CA ALA A 14 -0.42 -12.73 5.72
C ALA A 14 0.07 -11.82 4.60
N CYS A 15 -0.48 -11.95 3.40
CA CYS A 15 -0.15 -11.09 2.27
C CYS A 15 -0.57 -9.64 2.54
N SER A 16 -1.79 -9.43 3.07
CA SER A 16 -2.26 -8.10 3.40
C SER A 16 -1.38 -7.44 4.46
N ALA A 17 -0.93 -8.20 5.45
CA ALA A 17 -0.02 -7.68 6.48
C ALA A 17 1.32 -7.25 5.89
N ARG A 18 1.85 -8.01 4.92
CA ARG A 18 3.10 -7.64 4.25
C ARG A 18 2.95 -6.37 3.42
N VAL A 19 1.85 -6.24 2.70
CA VAL A 19 1.57 -5.03 1.92
C VAL A 19 1.44 -3.82 2.83
N GLU A 20 0.70 -3.96 3.92
CA GLU A 20 0.53 -2.89 4.91
C GLU A 20 1.87 -2.47 5.48
N LYS A 21 2.70 -3.43 5.87
CA LYS A 21 4.02 -3.14 6.43
C LYS A 21 4.91 -2.44 5.40
N ALA A 22 4.93 -2.93 4.17
CA ALA A 22 5.75 -2.33 3.12
C ALA A 22 5.33 -0.88 2.87
N ALA A 23 4.04 -0.61 2.77
CA ALA A 23 3.53 0.73 2.53
C ALA A 23 3.76 1.65 3.73
N SER A 24 3.59 1.15 4.95
CA SER A 24 3.76 1.97 6.16
C SER A 24 5.20 2.37 6.43
N ASN A 25 6.17 1.65 5.87
CA ASN A 25 7.58 1.99 6.00
C ASN A 25 8.03 3.13 5.08
N VAL A 26 7.16 3.58 4.19
CA VAL A 26 7.49 4.66 3.27
C VAL A 26 7.45 6.00 3.99
N PRO A 27 8.50 6.83 3.89
CA PRO A 27 8.48 8.18 4.47
C PRO A 27 7.35 9.01 3.88
N GLY A 28 6.64 9.74 4.73
CA GLY A 28 5.51 10.57 4.33
C GLY A 28 4.17 9.88 4.45
N VAL A 29 4.13 8.58 4.72
CA VAL A 29 2.90 7.82 4.95
C VAL A 29 2.53 7.91 6.43
N ALA A 30 1.31 8.38 6.70
CA ALA A 30 0.79 8.47 8.07
C ALA A 30 0.16 7.16 8.52
N THR A 31 -0.78 6.64 7.72
CA THR A 31 -1.46 5.38 8.02
C THR A 31 -1.74 4.60 6.74
N VAL A 32 -1.85 3.30 6.88
CA VAL A 32 -2.21 2.40 5.78
C VAL A 32 -3.31 1.47 6.27
N SER A 33 -4.34 1.30 5.45
CA SER A 33 -5.42 0.36 5.72
C SER A 33 -5.60 -0.53 4.50
N VAL A 34 -5.45 -1.82 4.67
CA VAL A 34 -5.58 -2.80 3.57
C VAL A 34 -6.91 -3.53 3.71
N ASN A 35 -7.64 -3.62 2.59
CA ASN A 35 -8.89 -4.36 2.53
C ASN A 35 -8.68 -5.60 1.64
N LEU A 36 -8.58 -6.75 2.28
CA LEU A 36 -8.35 -8.01 1.58
C LEU A 36 -9.53 -8.44 0.70
N LEU A 37 -10.74 -8.16 1.15
CA LEU A 37 -11.95 -8.53 0.39
C LEU A 37 -12.06 -7.78 -0.93
N LYS A 38 -11.62 -6.52 -0.94
CA LYS A 38 -11.65 -5.67 -2.14
C LYS A 38 -10.34 -5.65 -2.89
N ASN A 39 -9.32 -6.33 -2.38
CA ASN A 39 -7.96 -6.28 -2.91
C ASN A 39 -7.50 -4.84 -3.10
N SER A 40 -7.75 -4.00 -2.10
CA SER A 40 -7.43 -2.59 -2.16
C SER A 40 -6.72 -2.13 -0.90
N MET A 41 -6.08 -0.98 -0.99
CA MET A 41 -5.32 -0.39 0.10
C MET A 41 -5.60 1.11 0.12
N GLU A 42 -5.91 1.63 1.30
CA GLU A 42 -6.08 3.07 1.50
C GLU A 42 -4.86 3.58 2.25
N VAL A 43 -4.19 4.58 1.67
CA VAL A 43 -3.00 5.19 2.23
C VAL A 43 -3.30 6.63 2.59
N ASP A 44 -3.06 6.99 3.85
CA ASP A 44 -3.11 8.38 4.30
C ASP A 44 -1.67 8.90 4.33
N PHE A 45 -1.40 9.94 3.55
CA PHE A 45 -0.05 10.45 3.34
C PHE A 45 -0.05 11.97 3.33
N ASP A 46 1.12 12.56 3.13
CA ASP A 46 1.35 14.00 3.20
C ASP A 46 0.92 14.78 1.94
N GLY A 47 0.38 14.12 0.94
CA GLY A 47 -0.04 14.75 -0.30
C GLY A 47 1.02 14.82 -1.39
N GLU A 48 2.21 14.30 -1.14
CA GLU A 48 3.30 14.34 -2.11
C GLU A 48 3.16 13.21 -3.14
N ALA A 49 3.26 13.57 -4.42
CA ALA A 49 3.22 12.57 -5.49
C ALA A 49 4.38 11.58 -5.39
N ALA A 50 5.53 12.03 -4.92
CA ALA A 50 6.69 11.17 -4.72
C ALA A 50 6.40 10.07 -3.67
N THR A 51 5.59 10.38 -2.66
CA THR A 51 5.18 9.40 -1.66
C THR A 51 4.34 8.29 -2.29
N LEU A 52 3.44 8.64 -3.20
CA LEU A 52 2.64 7.65 -3.91
C LEU A 52 3.50 6.71 -4.75
N ALA A 53 4.48 7.25 -5.46
CA ALA A 53 5.40 6.45 -6.25
C ALA A 53 6.23 5.52 -5.36
N ALA A 54 6.66 6.02 -4.20
CA ALA A 54 7.42 5.23 -3.24
C ALA A 54 6.59 4.10 -2.64
N VAL A 55 5.31 4.35 -2.35
CA VAL A 55 4.39 3.32 -1.84
C VAL A 55 4.21 2.22 -2.88
N SER A 56 3.96 2.59 -4.14
CA SER A 56 3.82 1.62 -5.22
C SER A 56 5.08 0.78 -5.39
N ALA A 57 6.24 1.43 -5.37
CA ALA A 57 7.52 0.72 -5.49
C ALA A 57 7.76 -0.22 -4.32
N ALA A 58 7.42 0.20 -3.09
CA ALA A 58 7.58 -0.63 -1.90
C ALA A 58 6.70 -1.88 -1.96
N VAL A 59 5.46 -1.72 -2.42
CA VAL A 59 4.54 -2.84 -2.57
C VAL A 59 5.02 -3.81 -3.65
N GLU A 60 5.51 -3.30 -4.77
CA GLU A 60 6.07 -4.13 -5.83
C GLU A 60 7.30 -4.88 -5.35
N LYS A 61 8.14 -4.24 -4.56
CA LYS A 61 9.33 -4.86 -3.99
C LYS A 61 8.98 -6.00 -3.04
N ALA A 62 7.84 -5.91 -2.38
CA ALA A 62 7.34 -6.97 -1.51
C ALA A 62 6.73 -8.15 -2.30
N GLY A 63 6.61 -8.03 -3.63
CA GLY A 63 6.10 -9.09 -4.49
C GLY A 63 4.64 -8.93 -4.90
N TYR A 64 4.07 -7.74 -4.72
CA TYR A 64 2.67 -7.44 -5.05
C TYR A 64 2.60 -6.29 -6.05
N GLY A 65 1.42 -6.03 -6.59
CA GLY A 65 1.20 -4.88 -7.47
C GLY A 65 0.27 -3.88 -6.79
N ALA A 66 0.57 -2.58 -6.93
CA ALA A 66 -0.29 -1.49 -6.45
C ALA A 66 -0.55 -0.52 -7.61
N TYR A 67 -1.83 -0.23 -7.85
CA TYR A 67 -2.24 0.60 -8.99
C TYR A 67 -3.13 1.75 -8.58
#